data_636540b72c81b7731d64c108cc9b717f
#
_entry.id   636540b72c81b7731d64c108cc9b717f
#
_cell.length_a   1.000
_cell.length_b   1.000
_cell.length_c   1.000
_cell.angle_alpha   90.00
_cell.angle_beta   90.00
_cell.angle_gamma   90.00
#
_symmetry.space_group_name_H-M   'P 1'
#
loop_
_entity.id
_entity.type
_entity.pdbx_description
1 polymer ?
#
loop_
_entity_poly.entity_id
_entity_poly.type
_entity_poly.pdbx_seq_one_letter_code
_entity_poly.pdbx_strand_id
1 'polypeptide(L)'
;AEVAFKYLDRTKTLYHGSDSIRNSSFELTFAVPKDINYADGQGMINLYALNTDKTIRANGSCDQFIVGGSAEAKNDSVGPSIYCYLNSPSFVDGGNVNSTPYFVAEIKDKDGINAAGSGIGHDLQLVIDGDMAKTYTLNNNFSYDFGTYTSGSTFYSIPELEEGPHRLQFRAWDIQNNSSTAVLHFNVVKGLRPQLFNIGVTNNPARTSTTFIISHDRMESNMDVVIELFDAAGRQIWRHAESGVSATGNYTVDWDLSVDGGRPLQTGVYLYRVKVSSEGSSYVSKTKKLIVISNR
;
A
#
# COMPACT_ATOMS: atom_id res chain seq x y z
N ALA A 1 -33.26 27.12 22.80
CA ALA A 1 -31.98 26.60 23.33
C ALA A 1 -31.61 25.41 22.50
N GLU A 2 -30.48 25.47 21.79
CA GLU A 2 -29.91 24.30 21.08
C GLU A 2 -29.47 23.30 22.15
N VAL A 3 -30.01 22.08 22.05
CA VAL A 3 -29.59 20.96 22.90
C VAL A 3 -28.32 20.39 22.26
N ALA A 4 -27.20 20.53 22.96
CA ALA A 4 -25.93 19.96 22.53
C ALA A 4 -26.06 18.42 22.40
N PHE A 5 -25.80 17.89 21.21
CA PHE A 5 -25.73 16.45 20.98
C PHE A 5 -24.46 15.90 21.64
N LYS A 6 -24.64 15.02 22.63
CA LYS A 6 -23.52 14.35 23.29
C LYS A 6 -23.30 12.97 22.68
N TYR A 7 -22.09 12.68 22.26
CA TYR A 7 -21.68 11.35 21.79
C TYR A 7 -20.36 10.95 22.44
N LEU A 8 -20.12 9.65 22.53
CA LEU A 8 -18.86 9.12 23.00
C LEU A 8 -17.90 9.02 21.81
N ASP A 9 -16.88 9.86 21.81
CA ASP A 9 -15.83 9.80 20.81
C ASP A 9 -14.81 8.71 21.16
N ARG A 10 -14.68 7.69 20.28
CA ARG A 10 -13.73 6.59 20.43
C ARG A 10 -12.59 6.78 19.41
N THR A 11 -11.68 7.67 19.74
CA THR A 11 -10.61 8.11 18.84
C THR A 11 -9.45 7.15 18.72
N LYS A 12 -9.33 6.15 19.62
CA LYS A 12 -8.18 5.24 19.65
C LYS A 12 -8.57 3.84 19.21
N THR A 13 -7.97 3.41 18.11
CA THR A 13 -8.10 2.05 17.60
C THR A 13 -6.96 1.21 18.16
N LEU A 14 -7.28 0.19 18.97
CA LEU A 14 -6.28 -0.74 19.52
C LEU A 14 -5.79 -1.75 18.48
N TYR A 15 -6.69 -2.21 17.63
CA TYR A 15 -6.40 -3.19 16.59
C TYR A 15 -7.34 -2.99 15.40
N HIS A 16 -6.76 -3.04 14.21
CA HIS A 16 -7.49 -3.09 12.94
C HIS A 16 -6.87 -4.15 12.04
N GLY A 17 -7.51 -5.29 11.92
CA GLY A 17 -6.99 -6.43 11.16
C GLY A 17 -8.08 -7.23 10.47
N SER A 18 -7.68 -8.28 9.78
CA SER A 18 -8.57 -9.17 9.05
C SER A 18 -8.19 -10.63 9.25
N ASP A 19 -9.19 -11.50 9.23
CA ASP A 19 -9.01 -12.94 9.32
C ASP A 19 -10.11 -13.67 8.53
N SER A 20 -10.00 -14.99 8.42
CA SER A 20 -10.92 -15.84 7.67
C SER A 20 -12.05 -16.33 8.55
N ILE A 21 -13.25 -16.42 7.97
CA ILE A 21 -14.39 -17.15 8.53
C ILE A 21 -14.36 -18.57 7.96
N ARG A 22 -14.36 -19.58 8.84
CA ARG A 22 -14.37 -21.00 8.49
C ARG A 22 -15.49 -21.71 9.23
N ASN A 23 -16.27 -22.52 8.53
CA ASN A 23 -17.41 -23.27 9.13
C ASN A 23 -18.35 -22.37 9.96
N SER A 24 -18.67 -21.18 9.45
CA SER A 24 -19.52 -20.17 10.10
C SER A 24 -18.98 -19.64 11.44
N SER A 25 -17.69 -19.80 11.68
CA SER A 25 -17.00 -19.39 12.91
C SER A 25 -15.72 -18.63 12.56
N PHE A 26 -15.32 -17.72 13.41
CA PHE A 26 -14.03 -17.05 13.36
C PHE A 26 -13.45 -16.88 14.77
N GLU A 27 -12.16 -16.81 14.85
CA GLU A 27 -11.43 -16.49 16.07
C GLU A 27 -10.46 -15.35 15.75
N LEU A 28 -10.43 -14.32 16.57
CA LEU A 28 -9.55 -13.17 16.41
C LEU A 28 -8.72 -13.01 17.67
N THR A 29 -7.41 -13.00 17.52
CA THR A 29 -6.47 -12.74 18.59
C THR A 29 -5.69 -11.46 18.28
N PHE A 30 -5.63 -10.57 19.23
CA PHE A 30 -4.78 -9.38 19.19
C PHE A 30 -4.21 -9.07 20.58
N ALA A 31 -3.13 -8.33 20.61
CA ALA A 31 -2.50 -7.92 21.86
C ALA A 31 -2.87 -6.47 22.20
N VAL A 32 -3.08 -6.21 23.49
CA VAL A 32 -3.32 -4.87 24.01
C VAL A 32 -1.98 -4.27 24.44
N PRO A 33 -1.58 -3.12 23.86
CA PRO A 33 -0.30 -2.49 24.23
C PRO A 33 -0.23 -2.09 25.71
N LYS A 34 0.97 -2.16 26.26
CA LYS A 34 1.26 -1.86 27.67
C LYS A 34 1.00 -0.39 28.03
N ASP A 35 1.03 0.52 27.07
CA ASP A 35 0.83 1.95 27.22
C ASP A 35 -0.62 2.40 27.06
N ILE A 36 -1.57 1.45 27.03
CA ILE A 36 -3.00 1.77 27.06
C ILE A 36 -3.35 2.56 28.30
N ASN A 37 -4.33 3.45 28.21
CA ASN A 37 -4.85 4.17 29.37
C ASN A 37 -5.42 3.17 30.40
N TYR A 38 -4.88 3.19 31.61
CA TYR A 38 -5.24 2.28 32.73
C TYR A 38 -6.62 2.59 33.35
N ALA A 39 -7.36 3.53 32.83
CA ALA A 39 -8.75 3.74 33.26
C ALA A 39 -9.63 2.66 32.63
N ASP A 40 -10.39 1.94 33.47
CA ASP A 40 -11.40 1.00 32.98
C ASP A 40 -12.36 1.72 32.04
N GLY A 41 -12.40 1.32 30.80
CA GLY A 41 -13.17 1.96 29.74
C GLY A 41 -14.00 0.97 28.94
N GLN A 42 -15.20 1.39 28.54
CA GLN A 42 -16.03 0.57 27.66
C GLN A 42 -15.37 0.41 26.29
N GLY A 43 -15.09 -0.83 25.92
CA GLY A 43 -14.56 -1.19 24.61
C GLY A 43 -15.64 -1.21 23.54
N MET A 44 -15.22 -1.27 22.26
CA MET A 44 -16.09 -1.50 21.11
C MET A 44 -15.35 -2.33 20.07
N ILE A 45 -16.02 -3.36 19.58
CA ILE A 45 -15.57 -4.16 18.43
C ILE A 45 -16.58 -3.94 17.31
N ASN A 46 -16.08 -3.52 16.14
CA ASN A 46 -16.84 -3.46 14.91
C ASN A 46 -16.35 -4.56 13.97
N LEU A 47 -17.27 -5.36 13.46
CA LEU A 47 -16.99 -6.48 12.57
C LEU A 47 -17.64 -6.24 11.22
N TYR A 48 -16.90 -6.56 10.16
CA TYR A 48 -17.40 -6.55 8.79
C TYR A 48 -16.92 -7.80 8.07
N ALA A 49 -17.84 -8.53 7.44
CA ALA A 49 -17.55 -9.78 6.77
C ALA A 49 -18.03 -9.75 5.31
N LEU A 50 -17.26 -10.40 4.45
CA LEU A 50 -17.56 -10.61 3.04
C LEU A 50 -17.39 -12.09 2.69
N ASN A 51 -18.25 -12.63 1.82
CA ASN A 51 -17.94 -13.90 1.17
C ASN A 51 -16.87 -13.71 0.07
N THR A 52 -16.33 -14.81 -0.43
CA THR A 52 -15.25 -14.80 -1.44
C THR A 52 -15.63 -13.99 -2.69
N ASP A 53 -16.87 -14.06 -3.13
CA ASP A 53 -17.37 -13.39 -4.33
C ASP A 53 -17.82 -11.94 -4.06
N LYS A 54 -17.70 -11.46 -2.80
CA LYS A 54 -18.13 -10.13 -2.35
C LYS A 54 -19.61 -9.83 -2.59
N THR A 55 -20.42 -10.85 -2.78
CA THR A 55 -21.87 -10.74 -3.02
C THR A 55 -22.69 -10.72 -1.73
N ILE A 56 -22.17 -11.31 -0.65
CA ILE A 56 -22.80 -11.33 0.68
C ILE A 56 -21.95 -10.50 1.62
N ARG A 57 -22.60 -9.60 2.35
CA ARG A 57 -21.97 -8.73 3.34
C ARG A 57 -22.68 -8.88 4.67
N ALA A 58 -21.92 -8.89 5.75
CA ALA A 58 -22.44 -8.85 7.11
C ALA A 58 -21.64 -7.85 7.93
N ASN A 59 -22.29 -7.21 8.87
CA ASN A 59 -21.65 -6.34 9.84
C ASN A 59 -22.26 -6.54 11.21
N GLY A 60 -21.49 -6.22 12.23
CA GLY A 60 -21.94 -6.29 13.63
C GLY A 60 -21.05 -5.47 14.53
N SER A 61 -21.54 -5.17 15.73
CA SER A 61 -20.77 -4.49 16.75
C SER A 61 -21.03 -5.11 18.12
N CYS A 62 -20.02 -5.03 19.00
CA CYS A 62 -20.12 -5.43 20.39
C CYS A 62 -19.42 -4.38 21.25
N ASP A 63 -20.13 -3.86 22.25
CA ASP A 63 -19.62 -2.89 23.22
C ASP A 63 -19.88 -3.31 24.68
N GLN A 64 -20.28 -4.57 24.91
CA GLN A 64 -20.63 -5.12 26.22
C GLN A 64 -19.41 -5.69 26.95
N PHE A 65 -18.27 -4.97 26.91
CA PHE A 65 -17.07 -5.36 27.64
C PHE A 65 -16.27 -4.12 28.07
N ILE A 66 -15.40 -4.33 29.04
CA ILE A 66 -14.51 -3.29 29.58
C ILE A 66 -13.09 -3.64 29.17
N VAL A 67 -12.35 -2.62 28.72
CA VAL A 67 -10.90 -2.67 28.54
C VAL A 67 -10.26 -2.07 29.75
N GLY A 68 -9.51 -2.87 30.50
CA GLY A 68 -8.88 -2.44 31.74
C GLY A 68 -8.06 -3.56 32.39
N GLY A 69 -7.54 -3.30 33.59
CA GLY A 69 -6.67 -4.24 34.29
C GLY A 69 -5.24 -4.26 33.73
N SER A 70 -4.42 -5.20 34.25
CA SER A 70 -3.05 -5.42 33.81
C SER A 70 -2.73 -6.90 33.79
N ALA A 71 -2.00 -7.36 32.76
CA ALA A 71 -1.40 -8.68 32.72
C ALA A 71 -0.01 -8.65 33.37
N GLU A 72 0.51 -9.83 33.76
CA GLU A 72 1.91 -9.95 34.16
C GLU A 72 2.82 -9.49 33.01
N ALA A 73 3.76 -8.61 33.32
CA ALA A 73 4.70 -8.09 32.34
C ALA A 73 5.67 -9.22 31.91
N LYS A 74 5.72 -9.50 30.63
CA LYS A 74 6.82 -10.30 30.06
C LYS A 74 8.10 -9.47 30.11
N ASN A 75 9.20 -10.12 30.46
CA ASN A 75 10.51 -9.47 30.42
C ASN A 75 11.07 -9.54 28.99
N ASP A 76 10.70 -8.57 28.17
CA ASP A 76 11.24 -8.37 26.85
C ASP A 76 11.87 -6.98 26.72
N SER A 77 13.02 -6.90 26.06
CA SER A 77 13.78 -5.66 25.83
C SER A 77 14.15 -5.46 24.36
N VAL A 78 13.58 -6.28 23.46
CA VAL A 78 13.89 -6.25 22.03
C VAL A 78 12.74 -5.59 21.30
N GLY A 79 13.00 -4.45 20.65
CA GLY A 79 12.01 -3.78 19.84
C GLY A 79 11.80 -4.47 18.47
N PRO A 80 10.76 -4.03 17.71
CA PRO A 80 10.37 -4.67 16.48
C PRO A 80 11.46 -4.63 15.40
N SER A 81 11.52 -5.66 14.58
CA SER A 81 12.31 -5.67 13.36
C SER A 81 11.63 -4.80 12.29
N ILE A 82 12.39 -3.90 11.68
CA ILE A 82 11.91 -2.97 10.67
C ILE A 82 12.69 -3.17 9.37
N TYR A 83 12.00 -3.44 8.28
CA TYR A 83 12.52 -3.36 6.93
C TYR A 83 11.80 -2.23 6.19
N CYS A 84 12.55 -1.21 5.74
CA CYS A 84 11.95 -0.09 5.03
C CYS A 84 12.67 0.20 3.71
N TYR A 85 11.92 0.75 2.77
CA TYR A 85 12.41 1.11 1.44
C TYR A 85 11.63 2.27 0.83
N LEU A 86 12.16 2.83 -0.26
CA LEU A 86 11.51 3.86 -1.06
C LEU A 86 11.18 3.29 -2.46
N ASN A 87 9.98 3.52 -2.95
CA ASN A 87 9.47 3.19 -4.29
C ASN A 87 9.47 1.69 -4.65
N SER A 88 10.41 0.91 -4.15
CA SER A 88 10.57 -0.51 -4.51
C SER A 88 11.31 -1.28 -3.44
N PRO A 89 10.95 -2.55 -3.16
CA PRO A 89 11.71 -3.42 -2.28
C PRO A 89 13.16 -3.63 -2.69
N SER A 90 13.52 -3.34 -3.94
CA SER A 90 14.89 -3.38 -4.44
C SER A 90 15.69 -2.10 -4.19
N PHE A 91 15.12 -1.12 -3.49
CA PHE A 91 15.83 0.11 -3.11
C PHE A 91 17.06 -0.21 -2.26
N VAL A 92 18.16 0.44 -2.57
CA VAL A 92 19.42 0.32 -1.83
C VAL A 92 19.71 1.65 -1.12
N ASP A 93 20.13 1.58 0.14
CA ASP A 93 20.51 2.76 0.92
C ASP A 93 21.51 3.65 0.16
N GLY A 94 21.24 4.95 0.09
CA GLY A 94 21.97 5.91 -0.74
C GLY A 94 21.49 6.00 -2.19
N GLY A 95 20.47 5.23 -2.59
CA GLY A 95 19.95 5.21 -3.96
C GLY A 95 19.21 6.48 -4.37
N ASN A 96 19.00 6.63 -5.69
CA ASN A 96 18.25 7.75 -6.24
C ASN A 96 16.74 7.48 -6.23
N VAL A 97 15.96 8.52 -5.95
CA VAL A 97 14.50 8.53 -6.00
C VAL A 97 14.00 9.78 -6.73
N ASN A 98 12.74 9.76 -7.15
CA ASN A 98 12.04 10.93 -7.68
C ASN A 98 11.72 11.94 -6.57
N SER A 99 11.18 13.10 -6.94
CA SER A 99 10.90 14.20 -5.99
C SER A 99 9.79 13.88 -4.99
N THR A 100 8.90 12.94 -5.29
CA THR A 100 7.80 12.47 -4.43
C THR A 100 7.94 10.97 -4.15
N PRO A 101 8.91 10.54 -3.34
CA PRO A 101 9.14 9.12 -3.11
C PRO A 101 8.06 8.51 -2.23
N TYR A 102 7.76 7.23 -2.47
CA TYR A 102 6.81 6.45 -1.70
C TYR A 102 7.55 5.60 -0.67
N PHE A 103 7.30 5.87 0.60
CA PHE A 103 7.88 5.14 1.72
C PHE A 103 7.03 3.93 2.08
N VAL A 104 7.69 2.80 2.34
CA VAL A 104 7.08 1.58 2.88
C VAL A 104 7.95 1.07 4.02
N ALA A 105 7.30 0.62 5.10
CA ALA A 105 7.96 -0.11 6.18
C ALA A 105 7.18 -1.38 6.50
N GLU A 106 7.87 -2.51 6.49
CA GLU A 106 7.42 -3.80 7.00
C GLU A 106 7.96 -3.99 8.41
N ILE A 107 7.06 -4.31 9.35
CA ILE A 107 7.37 -4.38 10.77
C ILE A 107 7.00 -5.77 11.27
N LYS A 108 7.88 -6.36 12.09
CA LYS A 108 7.65 -7.69 12.71
C LYS A 108 8.11 -7.67 14.15
N ASP A 109 7.27 -8.21 15.03
CA ASP A 109 7.61 -8.45 16.42
C ASP A 109 6.91 -9.70 16.94
N LYS A 110 7.64 -10.55 17.69
CA LYS A 110 7.12 -11.84 18.19
C LYS A 110 5.98 -11.70 19.21
N ASP A 111 5.97 -10.61 19.98
CA ASP A 111 4.99 -10.35 21.03
C ASP A 111 3.84 -9.46 20.52
N GLY A 112 4.05 -8.73 19.44
CA GLY A 112 3.06 -7.90 18.76
C GLY A 112 3.52 -6.47 18.54
N ILE A 113 2.93 -5.82 17.53
CA ILE A 113 3.25 -4.46 17.13
C ILE A 113 2.27 -3.49 17.82
N ASN A 114 2.78 -2.41 18.38
CA ASN A 114 1.96 -1.31 18.89
C ASN A 114 1.68 -0.31 17.77
N ALA A 115 0.53 -0.46 17.12
CA ALA A 115 0.03 0.49 16.12
C ALA A 115 -1.02 1.46 16.69
N ALA A 116 -1.37 1.34 17.98
CA ALA A 116 -2.42 2.15 18.60
C ALA A 116 -2.03 3.61 18.81
N GLY A 117 -0.73 3.92 19.01
CA GLY A 117 -0.26 5.26 19.31
C GLY A 117 -0.90 5.85 20.59
N SER A 118 -1.19 4.99 21.58
CA SER A 118 -1.90 5.39 22.79
C SER A 118 -1.02 6.12 23.78
N GLY A 119 0.28 5.80 23.82
CA GLY A 119 1.26 6.46 24.65
C GLY A 119 1.87 7.70 23.98
N ILE A 120 2.19 8.70 24.79
CA ILE A 120 2.91 9.89 24.29
C ILE A 120 4.26 9.46 23.73
N GLY A 121 4.48 9.72 22.43
CA GLY A 121 5.72 9.38 21.74
C GLY A 121 5.86 7.93 21.30
N HIS A 122 4.82 7.09 21.44
CA HIS A 122 4.78 5.71 20.98
C HIS A 122 4.14 5.55 19.59
N ASP A 123 4.18 6.61 18.79
CA ASP A 123 3.69 6.56 17.42
C ASP A 123 4.66 5.83 16.48
N LEU A 124 4.09 5.26 15.41
CA LEU A 124 4.82 4.91 14.20
C LEU A 124 5.21 6.22 13.51
N GLN A 125 6.45 6.65 13.67
CA GLN A 125 6.89 7.99 13.32
C GLN A 125 7.92 7.97 12.20
N LEU A 126 7.64 8.72 11.14
CA LEU A 126 8.56 9.00 10.04
C LEU A 126 9.05 10.45 10.15
N VAL A 127 10.36 10.66 10.13
CA VAL A 127 11.00 11.98 10.15
C VAL A 127 11.93 12.10 8.95
N ILE A 128 11.80 13.18 8.18
CA ILE A 128 12.69 13.48 7.06
C ILE A 128 13.68 14.57 7.48
N ASP A 129 14.95 14.36 7.23
CA ASP A 129 16.08 15.28 7.49
C ASP A 129 16.22 15.76 8.95
N GLY A 130 15.56 15.06 9.89
CA GLY A 130 15.49 15.49 11.29
C GLY A 130 14.62 16.75 11.50
N ASP A 131 13.85 17.14 10.50
CA ASP A 131 13.01 18.32 10.54
C ASP A 131 11.66 18.01 11.22
N MET A 132 11.36 18.75 12.29
CA MET A 132 10.09 18.61 13.02
C MET A 132 8.86 18.94 12.14
N ALA A 133 9.00 19.83 11.16
CA ALA A 133 7.93 20.15 10.21
C ALA A 133 7.68 19.02 9.19
N LYS A 134 8.65 18.11 9.02
CA LYS A 134 8.58 16.93 8.16
C LYS A 134 8.49 15.63 9.00
N THR A 135 7.70 15.69 10.06
CA THR A 135 7.43 14.55 10.96
C THR A 135 6.00 14.08 10.76
N TYR A 136 5.85 12.80 10.47
CA TYR A 136 4.57 12.17 10.10
C TYR A 136 4.26 11.00 11.03
N THR A 137 3.03 10.95 11.53
CA THR A 137 2.49 9.82 12.32
C THR A 137 1.78 8.86 11.38
N LEU A 138 2.23 7.61 11.33
CA LEU A 138 1.77 6.62 10.36
C LEU A 138 0.90 5.51 10.97
N ASN A 139 0.39 5.69 12.19
CA ASN A 139 -0.47 4.71 12.84
C ASN A 139 -1.73 4.40 12.02
N ASN A 140 -2.37 5.42 11.43
CA ASN A 140 -3.55 5.25 10.59
C ASN A 140 -3.27 4.62 9.21
N ASN A 141 -2.02 4.61 8.79
CA ASN A 141 -1.57 3.99 7.54
C ASN A 141 -1.10 2.54 7.74
N PHE A 142 -1.00 2.10 9.00
CA PHE A 142 -0.56 0.77 9.33
C PHE A 142 -1.68 -0.26 9.14
N SER A 143 -1.32 -1.39 8.56
CA SER A 143 -2.20 -2.55 8.46
C SER A 143 -1.46 -3.79 8.92
N TYR A 144 -2.08 -4.56 9.81
CA TYR A 144 -1.56 -5.89 10.15
C TYR A 144 -1.67 -6.84 8.96
N ASP A 145 -0.75 -7.77 8.87
CA ASP A 145 -0.86 -8.88 7.93
C ASP A 145 -2.07 -9.75 8.28
N PHE A 146 -2.58 -10.47 7.30
CA PHE A 146 -3.78 -11.28 7.47
C PHE A 146 -3.62 -12.34 8.57
N GLY A 147 -4.55 -12.36 9.53
CA GLY A 147 -4.60 -13.36 10.60
C GLY A 147 -3.52 -13.23 11.67
N THR A 148 -2.86 -12.09 11.81
CA THR A 148 -1.82 -11.88 12.82
C THR A 148 -1.81 -10.47 13.40
N TYR A 149 -1.22 -10.31 14.56
CA TYR A 149 -0.90 -9.03 15.20
C TYR A 149 0.62 -8.82 15.38
N THR A 150 1.42 -9.77 14.89
CA THR A 150 2.87 -9.80 15.06
C THR A 150 3.63 -9.27 13.84
N SER A 151 2.94 -9.05 12.74
CA SER A 151 3.52 -8.43 11.54
C SER A 151 2.51 -7.54 10.83
N GLY A 152 3.02 -6.61 10.05
CA GLY A 152 2.23 -5.68 9.27
C GLY A 152 3.11 -4.67 8.54
N SER A 153 2.46 -3.76 7.82
CA SER A 153 3.15 -2.74 7.04
C SER A 153 2.46 -1.38 7.15
N THR A 154 3.26 -0.34 6.98
CA THR A 154 2.79 1.04 6.83
C THR A 154 3.43 1.67 5.61
N PHE A 155 2.78 2.70 5.09
CA PHE A 155 3.25 3.40 3.91
C PHE A 155 2.94 4.89 4.00
N TYR A 156 3.68 5.69 3.23
CA TYR A 156 3.46 7.13 3.16
C TYR A 156 3.97 7.73 1.85
N SER A 157 3.12 8.51 1.17
CA SER A 157 3.53 9.34 0.05
C SER A 157 4.25 10.56 0.59
N ILE A 158 5.56 10.59 0.49
CA ILE A 158 6.36 11.72 0.96
C ILE A 158 6.07 12.91 0.04
N PRO A 159 5.70 14.09 0.59
CA PRO A 159 5.53 15.30 -0.20
C PRO A 159 6.79 15.66 -0.99
N GLU A 160 6.64 16.52 -2.00
CA GLU A 160 7.76 16.94 -2.84
C GLU A 160 8.95 17.42 -2.01
N LEU A 161 10.10 16.82 -2.27
CA LEU A 161 11.39 17.15 -1.67
C LEU A 161 12.27 17.91 -2.68
N GLU A 162 13.18 18.72 -2.17
CA GLU A 162 14.20 19.38 -2.97
C GLU A 162 15.19 18.37 -3.55
N GLU A 163 15.87 18.74 -4.64
CA GLU A 163 16.92 17.91 -5.24
C GLU A 163 18.15 17.85 -4.34
N GLY A 164 18.72 16.66 -4.18
CA GLY A 164 19.91 16.43 -3.40
C GLY A 164 19.79 15.31 -2.37
N PRO A 165 20.78 15.21 -1.46
CA PRO A 165 20.82 14.15 -0.46
C PRO A 165 19.83 14.40 0.68
N HIS A 166 19.14 13.34 1.09
CA HIS A 166 18.19 13.32 2.18
C HIS A 166 18.41 12.11 3.10
N ARG A 167 17.86 12.20 4.29
CA ARG A 167 17.85 11.12 5.28
C ARG A 167 16.45 10.99 5.85
N LEU A 168 15.91 9.78 5.90
CA LEU A 168 14.72 9.50 6.69
C LEU A 168 15.06 8.64 7.91
N GLN A 169 14.23 8.78 8.93
CA GLN A 169 14.26 7.95 10.13
C GLN A 169 12.85 7.49 10.42
N PHE A 170 12.65 6.18 10.55
CA PHE A 170 11.38 5.60 10.92
C PHE A 170 11.50 4.82 12.22
N ARG A 171 10.60 5.09 13.18
CA ARG A 171 10.55 4.44 14.48
C ARG A 171 9.23 3.70 14.64
N ALA A 172 9.32 2.48 15.18
CA ALA A 172 8.18 1.64 15.54
C ALA A 172 8.33 1.08 16.95
N TRP A 173 7.22 0.68 17.54
CA TRP A 173 7.13 0.16 18.89
C TRP A 173 6.45 -1.22 18.91
N ASP A 174 6.86 -2.06 19.87
CA ASP A 174 6.14 -3.27 20.22
C ASP A 174 5.11 -2.99 21.33
N ILE A 175 4.32 -4.00 21.68
CA ILE A 175 3.33 -3.90 22.76
C ILE A 175 3.93 -3.82 24.15
N GLN A 176 5.24 -4.10 24.34
CA GLN A 176 5.97 -4.02 25.60
C GLN A 176 6.66 -2.67 25.80
N ASN A 177 6.49 -1.71 24.87
CA ASN A 177 7.13 -0.39 24.84
C ASN A 177 8.63 -0.42 24.50
N ASN A 178 9.11 -1.45 23.83
CA ASN A 178 10.44 -1.41 23.21
C ASN A 178 10.32 -0.80 21.80
N SER A 179 11.32 -0.05 21.40
CA SER A 179 11.33 0.57 20.08
C SER A 179 12.54 0.20 19.26
N SER A 180 12.35 0.22 17.96
CA SER A 180 13.42 0.17 16.99
C SER A 180 13.33 1.35 16.04
N THR A 181 14.48 1.72 15.48
CA THR A 181 14.58 2.82 14.52
C THR A 181 15.36 2.34 13.30
N ALA A 182 14.77 2.51 12.14
CA ALA A 182 15.43 2.32 10.85
C ALA A 182 15.80 3.67 10.24
N VAL A 183 16.94 3.72 9.56
CA VAL A 183 17.44 4.92 8.87
C VAL A 183 17.74 4.57 7.43
N LEU A 184 17.29 5.41 6.49
CA LEU A 184 17.67 5.34 5.09
C LEU A 184 18.25 6.68 4.64
N HIS A 185 19.28 6.59 3.81
CA HIS A 185 19.81 7.72 3.04
C HIS A 185 19.32 7.59 1.60
N PHE A 186 19.07 8.69 0.95
CA PHE A 186 18.65 8.70 -0.44
C PHE A 186 18.98 10.02 -1.10
N ASN A 187 18.98 10.03 -2.42
CA ASN A 187 19.24 11.24 -3.19
C ASN A 187 18.06 11.52 -4.12
N VAL A 188 17.44 12.68 -3.95
CA VAL A 188 16.35 13.12 -4.83
C VAL A 188 16.93 13.66 -6.12
N VAL A 189 16.45 13.12 -7.25
CA VAL A 189 16.86 13.54 -8.60
C VAL A 189 15.61 13.94 -9.38
N LYS A 190 15.48 15.23 -9.66
CA LYS A 190 14.39 15.74 -10.51
C LYS A 190 14.51 15.19 -11.92
N GLY A 191 13.38 14.75 -12.47
CA GLY A 191 13.37 14.10 -13.78
C GLY A 191 14.03 12.73 -13.80
N LEU A 192 14.14 12.05 -12.67
CA LEU A 192 14.59 10.66 -12.62
C LEU A 192 13.69 9.79 -13.50
N ARG A 193 14.32 9.04 -14.41
CA ARG A 193 13.61 8.17 -15.35
C ARG A 193 12.78 7.12 -14.62
N PRO A 194 11.46 6.97 -14.93
CA PRO A 194 10.64 5.91 -14.36
C PRO A 194 11.20 4.52 -14.65
N GLN A 195 11.01 3.60 -13.72
CA GLN A 195 11.34 2.18 -13.90
C GLN A 195 10.05 1.35 -14.00
N LEU A 196 10.03 0.42 -14.93
CA LEU A 196 8.95 -0.56 -15.08
C LEU A 196 9.48 -1.94 -14.73
N PHE A 197 8.94 -2.54 -13.68
CA PHE A 197 9.42 -3.84 -13.18
C PHE A 197 8.78 -5.00 -13.91
N ASN A 198 7.46 -4.90 -14.13
CA ASN A 198 6.72 -5.90 -14.87
C ASN A 198 5.69 -5.25 -15.79
N ILE A 199 5.56 -5.80 -16.98
CA ILE A 199 4.53 -5.44 -17.94
C ILE A 199 3.94 -6.74 -18.44
N GLY A 200 2.65 -6.92 -18.27
CA GLY A 200 1.96 -8.13 -18.66
C GLY A 200 0.52 -7.89 -19.05
N VAL A 201 -0.13 -8.96 -19.39
CA VAL A 201 -1.57 -9.05 -19.62
C VAL A 201 -2.11 -10.27 -18.88
N THR A 202 -3.35 -10.19 -18.41
CA THR A 202 -3.97 -11.27 -17.61
C THR A 202 -4.21 -12.52 -18.44
N ASN A 203 -4.58 -12.35 -19.72
CA ASN A 203 -4.91 -13.44 -20.63
C ASN A 203 -4.01 -13.35 -21.87
N ASN A 204 -3.16 -14.37 -22.09
CA ASN A 204 -2.35 -14.53 -23.29
C ASN A 204 -2.18 -16.03 -23.60
N PRO A 205 -2.95 -16.62 -24.50
CA PRO A 205 -3.87 -16.01 -25.48
C PRO A 205 -5.13 -15.36 -24.90
N ALA A 206 -5.49 -14.17 -25.41
CA ALA A 206 -6.72 -13.47 -25.09
C ALA A 206 -7.87 -13.90 -26.03
N ARG A 207 -9.10 -14.03 -25.49
CA ARG A 207 -10.26 -14.46 -26.29
C ARG A 207 -11.33 -13.41 -26.42
N THR A 208 -11.73 -12.80 -25.31
CA THR A 208 -12.80 -11.78 -25.24
C THR A 208 -12.30 -10.47 -24.65
N SER A 209 -11.39 -10.56 -23.71
CA SER A 209 -10.79 -9.41 -23.02
C SER A 209 -9.44 -9.77 -22.43
N THR A 210 -8.69 -8.77 -22.07
CA THR A 210 -7.47 -8.89 -21.25
C THR A 210 -7.27 -7.60 -20.45
N THR A 211 -6.55 -7.69 -19.34
CA THR A 211 -6.16 -6.52 -18.55
C THR A 211 -4.66 -6.34 -18.70
N PHE A 212 -4.22 -5.16 -19.12
CA PHE A 212 -2.80 -4.79 -19.02
C PHE A 212 -2.45 -4.52 -17.57
N ILE A 213 -1.30 -5.03 -17.12
CA ILE A 213 -0.77 -4.83 -15.78
C ILE A 213 0.64 -4.26 -15.91
N ILE A 214 0.87 -3.09 -15.33
CA ILE A 214 2.12 -2.35 -15.41
C ILE A 214 2.59 -2.05 -14.01
N SER A 215 3.65 -2.75 -13.56
CA SER A 215 4.31 -2.50 -12.27
C SER A 215 5.40 -1.43 -12.45
N HIS A 216 5.40 -0.42 -11.61
CA HIS A 216 6.25 0.77 -11.75
C HIS A 216 6.78 1.26 -10.39
N ASP A 217 7.77 2.15 -10.41
CA ASP A 217 8.37 2.80 -9.23
C ASP A 217 7.78 4.18 -8.92
N ARG A 218 6.63 4.53 -9.49
CA ARG A 218 5.95 5.82 -9.30
C ARG A 218 4.65 5.66 -8.51
N MET A 219 4.75 4.95 -7.37
CA MET A 219 3.59 4.76 -6.50
C MET A 219 3.09 6.11 -5.99
N GLU A 220 1.80 6.35 -6.15
CA GLU A 220 1.08 7.60 -5.80
C GLU A 220 1.66 8.90 -6.39
N SER A 221 2.66 8.81 -7.26
CA SER A 221 3.18 9.95 -8.02
C SER A 221 2.41 10.12 -9.33
N ASN A 222 2.25 11.36 -9.78
CA ASN A 222 1.63 11.65 -11.07
C ASN A 222 2.47 11.11 -12.23
N MET A 223 1.82 10.35 -13.12
CA MET A 223 2.45 9.82 -14.32
C MET A 223 1.49 9.84 -15.50
N ASP A 224 2.05 9.85 -16.70
CA ASP A 224 1.33 9.63 -17.94
C ASP A 224 1.64 8.23 -18.45
N VAL A 225 0.61 7.49 -18.83
CA VAL A 225 0.75 6.11 -19.36
C VAL A 225 0.21 6.05 -20.77
N VAL A 226 1.00 5.45 -21.66
CA VAL A 226 0.60 5.16 -23.05
C VAL A 226 0.86 3.69 -23.34
N ILE A 227 -0.16 2.99 -23.82
CA ILE A 227 -0.04 1.61 -24.31
C ILE A 227 -0.33 1.65 -25.81
N GLU A 228 0.57 1.10 -26.61
CA GLU A 228 0.46 1.03 -28.06
C GLU A 228 0.46 -0.41 -28.51
N LEU A 229 -0.49 -0.77 -29.38
CA LEU A 229 -0.61 -2.09 -29.99
C LEU A 229 -0.35 -1.99 -31.49
N PHE A 230 0.40 -2.95 -31.99
CA PHE A 230 0.82 -3.02 -33.39
C PHE A 230 0.44 -4.38 -34.01
N ASP A 231 0.11 -4.38 -35.28
CA ASP A 231 -0.01 -5.60 -36.05
C ASP A 231 1.36 -6.17 -36.44
N ALA A 232 1.37 -7.31 -37.10
CA ALA A 232 2.61 -8.00 -37.57
C ALA A 232 3.40 -7.16 -38.58
N ALA A 233 2.78 -6.20 -39.25
CA ALA A 233 3.45 -5.29 -40.20
C ALA A 233 4.01 -4.03 -39.46
N GLY A 234 3.85 -3.92 -38.16
CA GLY A 234 4.32 -2.81 -37.37
C GLY A 234 3.41 -1.57 -37.43
N ARG A 235 2.20 -1.69 -37.96
CA ARG A 235 1.22 -0.59 -37.97
C ARG A 235 0.54 -0.54 -36.60
N GLN A 236 0.47 0.67 -36.01
CA GLN A 236 -0.30 0.88 -34.79
C GLN A 236 -1.80 0.73 -35.09
N ILE A 237 -2.49 -0.10 -34.33
CA ILE A 237 -3.90 -0.44 -34.52
C ILE A 237 -4.76 -0.09 -33.32
N TRP A 238 -4.14 0.19 -32.18
CA TRP A 238 -4.83 0.64 -30.98
C TRP A 238 -3.86 1.42 -30.07
N ARG A 239 -4.42 2.39 -29.38
CA ARG A 239 -3.68 3.21 -28.44
C ARG A 239 -4.56 3.55 -27.24
N HIS A 240 -4.05 3.30 -26.03
CA HIS A 240 -4.56 3.84 -24.80
C HIS A 240 -3.61 4.93 -24.29
N ALA A 241 -4.15 6.06 -23.85
CA ALA A 241 -3.36 7.11 -23.24
C ALA A 241 -4.14 7.76 -22.10
N GLU A 242 -3.51 7.83 -20.95
CA GLU A 242 -4.06 8.45 -19.76
C GLU A 242 -2.98 9.32 -19.12
N SER A 243 -3.34 10.54 -18.71
CA SER A 243 -2.41 11.52 -18.15
C SER A 243 -2.75 11.84 -16.71
N GLY A 244 -1.72 12.13 -15.91
CA GLY A 244 -1.86 12.53 -14.51
C GLY A 244 -2.42 11.44 -13.61
N VAL A 245 -2.24 10.17 -13.97
CA VAL A 245 -2.71 9.04 -13.14
C VAL A 245 -1.80 8.83 -11.96
N SER A 246 -2.42 8.43 -10.85
CA SER A 246 -1.72 8.02 -9.63
C SER A 246 -2.15 6.61 -9.26
N ALA A 247 -1.21 5.71 -9.08
CA ALA A 247 -1.49 4.31 -8.76
C ALA A 247 -0.58 3.79 -7.65
N THR A 248 -1.16 3.03 -6.72
CA THR A 248 -0.43 2.29 -5.69
C THR A 248 -0.05 0.92 -6.22
N GLY A 249 1.19 0.72 -6.63
CA GLY A 249 1.72 -0.57 -7.07
C GLY A 249 1.57 -0.82 -8.57
N ASN A 250 0.43 -1.32 -9.04
CA ASN A 250 0.21 -1.61 -10.44
C ASN A 250 -0.78 -0.65 -11.07
N TYR A 251 -0.44 -0.09 -12.22
CA TYR A 251 -1.40 0.53 -13.12
C TYR A 251 -2.04 -0.55 -13.99
N THR A 252 -3.37 -0.55 -14.10
CA THR A 252 -4.11 -1.57 -14.84
C THR A 252 -5.10 -0.94 -15.82
N VAL A 253 -5.23 -1.57 -17.00
CA VAL A 253 -6.21 -1.17 -18.03
C VAL A 253 -6.93 -2.40 -18.53
N ASP A 254 -8.25 -2.44 -18.33
CA ASP A 254 -9.11 -3.45 -18.91
C ASP A 254 -9.37 -3.13 -20.37
N TRP A 255 -9.27 -4.15 -21.23
CA TRP A 255 -9.42 -3.99 -22.67
C TRP A 255 -10.21 -5.16 -23.29
N ASP A 256 -11.19 -4.82 -24.08
CA ASP A 256 -12.15 -5.72 -24.71
C ASP A 256 -11.68 -6.28 -26.09
N LEU A 257 -10.41 -6.10 -26.42
CA LEU A 257 -9.80 -6.47 -27.69
C LEU A 257 -10.36 -5.70 -28.90
N SER A 258 -10.94 -4.52 -28.72
CA SER A 258 -11.36 -3.63 -29.79
C SER A 258 -10.19 -2.74 -30.23
N VAL A 259 -10.00 -2.59 -31.53
CA VAL A 259 -9.08 -1.59 -32.10
C VAL A 259 -9.74 -0.23 -32.21
N ASP A 260 -8.96 0.77 -32.56
CA ASP A 260 -9.47 2.10 -32.83
C ASP A 260 -10.59 2.05 -33.91
N GLY A 261 -11.73 2.63 -33.58
CA GLY A 261 -12.95 2.52 -34.38
C GLY A 261 -13.89 1.37 -33.99
N GLY A 262 -13.63 0.68 -32.85
CA GLY A 262 -14.56 -0.29 -32.23
C GLY A 262 -14.64 -1.65 -32.93
N ARG A 263 -13.73 -1.96 -33.83
CA ARG A 263 -13.70 -3.27 -34.50
C ARG A 263 -12.94 -4.29 -33.65
N PRO A 264 -13.47 -5.52 -33.44
CA PRO A 264 -12.77 -6.57 -32.71
C PRO A 264 -11.52 -7.03 -33.43
N LEU A 265 -10.48 -7.37 -32.68
CA LEU A 265 -9.28 -7.98 -33.22
C LEU A 265 -9.56 -9.35 -33.82
N GLN A 266 -8.89 -9.66 -34.94
CA GLN A 266 -8.88 -10.98 -35.54
C GLN A 266 -7.91 -11.90 -34.79
N THR A 267 -8.07 -13.23 -34.97
CA THR A 267 -7.08 -14.18 -34.49
C THR A 267 -5.71 -13.88 -35.08
N GLY A 268 -4.71 -13.74 -34.22
CA GLY A 268 -3.36 -13.38 -34.70
C GLY A 268 -2.38 -13.10 -33.57
N VAL A 269 -1.18 -12.71 -34.00
CA VAL A 269 -0.11 -12.27 -33.09
C VAL A 269 0.06 -10.77 -33.26
N TYR A 270 0.03 -10.10 -32.13
CA TYR A 270 0.17 -8.65 -32.00
C TYR A 270 1.36 -8.30 -31.11
N LEU A 271 1.85 -7.10 -31.28
CA LEU A 271 2.96 -6.58 -30.48
C LEU A 271 2.48 -5.37 -29.71
N TYR A 272 2.89 -5.24 -28.47
CA TYR A 272 2.57 -4.04 -27.67
C TYR A 272 3.79 -3.52 -26.93
N ARG A 273 3.79 -2.22 -26.65
CA ARG A 273 4.75 -1.55 -25.78
C ARG A 273 4.05 -0.54 -24.90
N VAL A 274 4.69 -0.24 -23.79
CA VAL A 274 4.21 0.70 -22.79
C VAL A 274 5.22 1.83 -22.64
N LYS A 275 4.73 3.07 -22.61
CA LYS A 275 5.49 4.26 -22.25
C LYS A 275 4.91 4.82 -20.97
N VAL A 276 5.77 5.09 -19.98
CA VAL A 276 5.42 5.84 -18.76
C VAL A 276 6.27 7.10 -18.72
N SER A 277 5.65 8.23 -18.45
CA SER A 277 6.32 9.52 -18.27
C SER A 277 5.98 10.09 -16.90
N SER A 278 6.95 10.68 -16.23
CA SER A 278 6.80 11.34 -14.92
C SER A 278 7.91 12.36 -14.76
N GLU A 279 7.61 13.52 -14.18
CA GLU A 279 8.57 14.60 -13.90
C GLU A 279 9.44 15.01 -15.11
N GLY A 280 8.83 15.05 -16.32
CA GLY A 280 9.53 15.41 -17.55
C GLY A 280 10.41 14.32 -18.17
N SER A 281 10.53 13.16 -17.53
CA SER A 281 11.27 12.00 -18.05
C SER A 281 10.34 10.88 -18.48
N SER A 282 10.81 9.99 -19.36
CA SER A 282 10.01 8.86 -19.81
C SER A 282 10.81 7.59 -19.99
N TYR A 283 10.12 6.47 -19.82
CA TYR A 283 10.61 5.14 -20.13
C TYR A 283 9.67 4.45 -21.12
N VAL A 284 10.24 3.82 -22.14
CA VAL A 284 9.50 2.97 -23.09
C VAL A 284 9.97 1.55 -22.91
N SER A 285 9.02 0.63 -22.73
CA SER A 285 9.32 -0.78 -22.54
C SER A 285 9.87 -1.45 -23.81
N LYS A 286 10.50 -2.59 -23.65
CA LYS A 286 10.68 -3.53 -24.77
C LYS A 286 9.31 -3.96 -25.27
N THR A 287 9.21 -4.23 -26.56
CA THR A 287 8.00 -4.78 -27.22
C THR A 287 7.70 -6.19 -26.69
N LYS A 288 6.43 -6.44 -26.39
CA LYS A 288 5.91 -7.73 -25.92
C LYS A 288 4.88 -8.28 -26.89
N LYS A 289 4.66 -9.60 -26.84
CA LYS A 289 3.74 -10.33 -27.70
C LYS A 289 2.40 -10.54 -27.01
N LEU A 290 1.32 -10.30 -27.74
CA LEU A 290 -0.05 -10.67 -27.39
C LEU A 290 -0.59 -11.61 -28.47
N ILE A 291 -1.11 -12.76 -28.06
CA ILE A 291 -1.79 -13.71 -28.94
C ILE A 291 -3.29 -13.53 -28.72
N VAL A 292 -4.03 -13.36 -29.78
CA VAL A 292 -5.49 -13.28 -29.75
C VAL A 292 -6.07 -14.49 -30.49
N ILE A 293 -7.08 -15.12 -29.87
CA ILE A 293 -7.85 -16.21 -30.46
C ILE A 293 -9.31 -15.77 -30.45
N SER A 294 -9.76 -15.17 -31.53
CA SER A 294 -11.14 -14.74 -31.70
C SER A 294 -12.03 -15.91 -32.09
N ASN A 295 -13.13 -16.08 -31.41
CA ASN A 295 -14.14 -17.11 -31.76
C ASN A 295 -15.19 -16.57 -32.77
N ARG A 296 -14.87 -15.49 -33.48
CA ARG A 296 -15.75 -14.85 -34.47
C ARG A 296 -15.26 -15.04 -35.86
#